data_e94be04cba7c428c204631a89b989f10
#
_entry.id   e94be04cba7c428c204631a89b989f10
#
_cell.length_a   1.000
_cell.length_b   1.000
_cell.length_c   1.000
_cell.angle_alpha   90.00
_cell.angle_beta   90.00
_cell.angle_gamma   90.00
#
_symmetry.space_group_name_H-M   'P 1'
#
loop_
_entity.id
_entity.type
_entity.pdbx_description
1 polymer ?
#
loop_
_entity_poly.entity_id
_entity_poly.type
_entity_poly.pdbx_seq_one_letter_code
_entity_poly.pdbx_strand_id
1 'polypeptide(L)'
;MFCVRPKYIYRFQRKWPGGAPKTHHQSLARQHMVLYNPGQFTRYPSEPVDSGIRFHYLGGGNEVGNVGCIIEDNTGTRILIDYGLAPTRPPKYPDQSPPITDAIITHSHIDHIGMVPWLTRFNNVKFHGTSLTAGVSEIMWKDTYKVSKIEGYPLSWDKRDLEYALESWITHEYGEWFAVGAWKCRLHRAGHMPGACMVEIETPTHKILWSGDLDTRDSPNTYGAKPIECDILCLEATYGGKNHPDRKEEESRFVSAVQKIVQRGGVVLVPAFASGRGQDILRILHREAPHLNVHYDGMGTRLTRKWFENPQHIRDPETLTKVWKWTKKVSSKSDRKKALQADVIVTTSGMLDGGPALWYLNRLRNDSANGILITGYQAENSGGRKLLDEGKISIFGNITKIDLEISQFQLSNHAGHTELCNFAKACNPKSMLLFHAPEDRRDVIFSEMGKEIEIHLPVNGTPIHINS
;
A
#
# COMPACT_ATOMS: atom_id res chain seq x y z
N MET A 1 28.17 35.42 -3.32
CA MET A 1 28.23 35.69 -1.88
C MET A 1 26.79 35.76 -1.36
N PHE A 2 26.21 34.62 -1.01
CA PHE A 2 25.11 34.52 -0.06
C PHE A 2 24.97 33.01 0.26
N CYS A 3 25.33 32.70 1.50
CA CYS A 3 25.30 31.36 2.07
C CYS A 3 23.92 31.14 2.67
N VAL A 4 23.21 30.10 2.28
CA VAL A 4 22.01 29.66 2.99
C VAL A 4 22.22 28.19 3.43
N ARG A 5 22.29 28.03 4.73
CA ARG A 5 22.37 26.72 5.42
C ARG A 5 20.99 26.10 5.57
N PRO A 6 20.86 24.78 5.45
CA PRO A 6 19.74 24.07 6.02
C PRO A 6 20.16 23.31 7.28
N LYS A 7 19.53 23.54 8.42
CA LYS A 7 19.55 22.65 9.58
C LYS A 7 18.28 22.88 10.39
N TYR A 8 17.37 21.94 10.34
CA TYR A 8 16.42 21.72 11.43
C TYR A 8 16.61 20.31 11.97
N ILE A 9 17.43 20.22 13.02
CA ILE A 9 17.48 19.06 13.91
C ILE A 9 16.58 19.42 15.09
N TYR A 10 15.43 18.79 15.20
CA TYR A 10 14.61 18.88 16.41
C TYR A 10 15.11 17.87 17.45
N ARG A 11 15.95 18.35 18.35
CA ARG A 11 16.29 17.68 19.59
C ARG A 11 15.27 18.07 20.65
N PHE A 12 14.33 17.18 20.99
CA PHE A 12 13.56 17.29 22.22
C PHE A 12 14.26 16.53 23.34
N GLN A 13 15.02 17.27 24.13
CA GLN A 13 15.43 16.80 25.47
C GLN A 13 14.31 17.10 26.46
N ARG A 14 13.60 16.08 26.93
CA ARG A 14 12.88 16.17 28.20
C ARG A 14 13.64 15.40 29.27
N LYS A 15 14.18 16.15 30.24
CA LYS A 15 14.71 15.62 31.50
C LYS A 15 13.56 15.03 32.33
N TRP A 16 13.73 13.79 32.76
CA TRP A 16 12.93 13.17 33.83
C TRP A 16 13.72 13.24 35.13
N PRO A 17 13.10 13.56 36.28
CA PRO A 17 13.77 13.51 37.57
C PRO A 17 13.82 12.08 38.12
N GLY A 18 14.94 11.78 38.75
CA GLY A 18 15.49 10.62 39.33
C GLY A 18 14.62 9.60 40.03
N GLY A 19 15.17 8.37 40.04
CA GLY A 19 14.75 7.30 40.90
C GLY A 19 14.94 5.94 40.23
N ALA A 20 16.10 5.32 40.40
CA ALA A 20 16.28 3.91 40.05
C ALA A 20 15.49 3.00 40.98
N PRO A 21 14.77 2.01 40.47
CA PRO A 21 14.45 0.82 41.24
C PRO A 21 15.07 -0.44 40.61
N LYS A 22 15.61 -1.17 41.53
CA LYS A 22 16.24 -2.47 41.52
C LYS A 22 15.63 -3.50 40.56
N THR A 23 16.53 -4.17 39.85
CA THR A 23 16.44 -5.52 39.28
C THR A 23 15.48 -6.45 40.04
N HIS A 24 14.34 -6.82 39.41
CA HIS A 24 13.60 -8.08 39.60
C HIS A 24 12.34 -8.24 38.76
N HIS A 25 12.17 -7.52 37.66
CA HIS A 25 10.98 -7.66 36.78
C HIS A 25 11.26 -8.08 35.34
N GLN A 26 12.43 -8.64 35.04
CA GLN A 26 12.75 -9.07 33.67
C GLN A 26 12.26 -10.49 33.31
N SER A 27 11.68 -11.25 34.23
CA SER A 27 11.29 -12.65 33.94
C SER A 27 9.79 -12.88 33.69
N LEU A 28 8.91 -11.93 33.99
CA LEU A 28 7.46 -12.11 33.85
C LEU A 28 6.83 -11.44 32.61
N ALA A 29 7.53 -10.53 31.97
CA ALA A 29 7.04 -9.86 30.75
C ALA A 29 7.23 -10.70 29.47
N ARG A 30 7.98 -11.81 29.53
CA ARG A 30 8.22 -12.71 28.38
C ARG A 30 7.19 -13.83 28.20
N GLN A 31 6.22 -13.98 29.08
CA GLN A 31 5.27 -15.12 29.05
C GLN A 31 3.92 -14.85 28.37
N HIS A 32 3.65 -13.62 27.89
CA HIS A 32 2.44 -13.33 27.09
C HIS A 32 2.71 -13.04 25.62
N MET A 33 3.80 -13.56 25.08
CA MET A 33 4.10 -13.58 23.65
C MET A 33 3.73 -14.93 23.04
N VAL A 34 2.48 -15.11 22.78
CA VAL A 34 1.88 -16.24 22.08
C VAL A 34 1.00 -15.66 21.01
N LEU A 35 1.07 -16.02 19.85
CA LEU A 35 1.12 -17.14 18.96
C LEU A 35 1.32 -16.65 17.55
N TYR A 36 2.49 -16.48 17.11
CA TYR A 36 2.82 -16.78 15.73
C TYR A 36 2.63 -18.30 15.64
N ASN A 37 1.84 -18.76 14.70
CA ASN A 37 1.60 -20.19 14.53
C ASN A 37 2.94 -20.87 14.23
N PRO A 38 3.51 -21.72 15.13
CA PRO A 38 4.85 -22.26 14.94
C PRO A 38 4.92 -23.38 13.89
N GLY A 39 3.88 -23.56 13.09
CA GLY A 39 3.74 -24.67 12.14
C GLY A 39 4.24 -24.42 10.72
N GLN A 40 4.74 -23.22 10.38
CA GLN A 40 5.29 -22.92 9.06
C GLN A 40 6.57 -22.09 9.13
N PHE A 41 7.55 -22.53 9.89
CA PHE A 41 8.89 -21.99 9.77
C PHE A 41 9.60 -22.68 8.60
N THR A 42 9.51 -22.11 7.42
CA THR A 42 10.55 -22.32 6.42
C THR A 42 11.81 -21.68 6.98
N ARG A 43 12.82 -22.51 7.34
CA ARG A 43 14.09 -22.00 7.87
C ARG A 43 14.70 -21.12 6.81
N TYR A 44 14.94 -19.84 7.13
CA TYR A 44 15.74 -18.98 6.28
C TYR A 44 17.08 -19.70 6.01
N PRO A 45 17.58 -19.74 4.75
CA PRO A 45 18.83 -20.42 4.43
C PRO A 45 19.97 -19.89 5.30
N SER A 46 20.65 -20.79 6.02
CA SER A 46 21.82 -20.43 6.82
C SER A 46 23.11 -20.33 6.00
N GLU A 47 23.10 -20.93 4.83
CA GLU A 47 24.23 -20.96 3.92
C GLU A 47 24.49 -19.57 3.35
N PRO A 48 25.74 -19.07 3.36
CA PRO A 48 26.10 -17.84 2.65
C PRO A 48 25.78 -17.93 1.17
N VAL A 49 25.65 -16.77 0.50
CA VAL A 49 25.57 -16.72 -0.95
C VAL A 49 26.99 -16.81 -1.50
N ASP A 50 27.31 -17.84 -2.29
CA ASP A 50 28.63 -18.04 -2.85
C ASP A 50 28.91 -17.11 -4.04
N SER A 51 27.89 -16.90 -4.89
CA SER A 51 27.96 -16.02 -6.06
C SER A 51 26.56 -15.53 -6.46
N GLY A 52 26.51 -14.43 -7.19
CA GLY A 52 25.25 -13.87 -7.69
C GLY A 52 24.37 -13.27 -6.59
N ILE A 53 23.06 -13.30 -6.82
CA ILE A 53 22.03 -12.72 -5.94
C ILE A 53 21.04 -13.80 -5.51
N ARG A 54 20.70 -13.82 -4.23
CA ARG A 54 19.64 -14.66 -3.67
C ARG A 54 18.43 -13.80 -3.31
N PHE A 55 17.27 -14.22 -3.79
CA PHE A 55 15.96 -13.68 -3.42
C PHE A 55 15.22 -14.69 -2.55
N HIS A 56 14.67 -14.25 -1.42
CA HIS A 56 13.89 -15.09 -0.54
C HIS A 56 12.61 -14.36 -0.13
N TYR A 57 11.49 -14.77 -0.72
CA TYR A 57 10.17 -14.19 -0.43
C TYR A 57 9.63 -14.74 0.88
N LEU A 58 9.45 -13.86 1.85
CA LEU A 58 8.80 -14.14 3.13
C LEU A 58 7.27 -14.13 2.98
N GLY A 59 6.78 -13.42 1.97
CA GLY A 59 5.38 -13.28 1.61
C GLY A 59 5.25 -12.53 0.29
N GLY A 60 4.07 -12.61 -0.33
CA GLY A 60 3.79 -11.92 -1.60
C GLY A 60 4.45 -12.54 -2.83
N GLY A 61 5.19 -13.62 -2.72
CA GLY A 61 5.82 -14.29 -3.86
C GLY A 61 4.80 -14.92 -4.81
N ASN A 62 3.88 -15.69 -4.27
CA ASN A 62 2.84 -16.43 -5.03
C ASN A 62 1.40 -16.08 -4.60
N GLU A 63 1.21 -14.88 -4.09
CA GLU A 63 -0.07 -14.38 -3.61
C GLU A 63 -0.12 -12.85 -3.64
N VAL A 64 -1.30 -12.26 -3.52
CA VAL A 64 -1.48 -10.82 -3.31
C VAL A 64 -1.39 -10.49 -1.83
N GLY A 65 -0.64 -9.45 -1.48
CA GLY A 65 -0.49 -8.94 -0.12
C GLY A 65 0.65 -9.57 0.66
N ASN A 66 0.79 -9.20 1.94
CA ASN A 66 1.86 -9.57 2.88
C ASN A 66 3.28 -9.61 2.28
N VAL A 67 3.58 -8.65 1.41
CA VAL A 67 4.85 -8.59 0.67
C VAL A 67 6.04 -8.45 1.63
N GLY A 68 7.05 -9.27 1.41
CA GLY A 68 8.34 -9.18 2.07
C GLY A 68 9.37 -10.05 1.34
N CYS A 69 10.48 -9.45 0.89
CA CYS A 69 11.53 -10.18 0.21
C CYS A 69 12.90 -9.79 0.73
N ILE A 70 13.68 -10.78 1.13
CA ILE A 70 15.09 -10.62 1.43
C ILE A 70 15.87 -10.74 0.12
N ILE A 71 16.76 -9.78 -0.12
CA ILE A 71 17.74 -9.82 -1.21
C ILE A 71 19.12 -9.79 -0.56
N GLU A 72 20.01 -10.67 -0.96
CA GLU A 72 21.39 -10.73 -0.46
C GLU A 72 22.38 -11.24 -1.50
N ASP A 73 23.65 -10.91 -1.30
CA ASP A 73 24.76 -11.35 -2.14
C ASP A 73 25.94 -11.88 -1.32
N ASN A 74 27.01 -12.26 -2.02
CA ASN A 74 28.23 -12.80 -1.39
C ASN A 74 29.10 -11.74 -0.67
N THR A 75 28.75 -10.45 -0.74
CA THR A 75 29.42 -9.42 0.08
C THR A 75 28.94 -9.41 1.54
N GLY A 76 27.89 -10.19 1.84
CA GLY A 76 27.19 -10.17 3.11
C GLY A 76 26.19 -9.02 3.24
N THR A 77 26.00 -8.21 2.18
CA THR A 77 24.93 -7.20 2.14
C THR A 77 23.58 -7.89 2.02
N ARG A 78 22.66 -7.50 2.89
CA ARG A 78 21.31 -8.02 2.95
C ARG A 78 20.33 -6.89 3.19
N ILE A 79 19.28 -6.83 2.37
CA ILE A 79 18.16 -5.91 2.57
C ILE A 79 16.84 -6.66 2.58
N LEU A 80 15.87 -6.13 3.32
CA LEU A 80 14.47 -6.53 3.22
C LEU A 80 13.73 -5.47 2.42
N ILE A 81 12.96 -5.87 1.41
CA ILE A 81 12.06 -4.97 0.72
C ILE A 81 10.63 -5.28 1.14
N ASP A 82 9.97 -4.26 1.73
CA ASP A 82 8.65 -4.32 2.34
C ASP A 82 8.55 -5.37 3.47
N TYR A 83 7.54 -5.26 4.32
CA TYR A 83 7.16 -6.28 5.29
C TYR A 83 5.69 -6.09 5.66
N GLY A 84 4.84 -6.69 4.86
CA GLY A 84 3.42 -6.42 4.84
C GLY A 84 2.59 -7.33 5.70
N LEU A 85 1.29 -7.08 5.68
CA LEU A 85 0.23 -7.85 6.34
C LEU A 85 -0.96 -7.91 5.40
N ALA A 86 -1.34 -9.09 4.91
CA ALA A 86 -2.57 -9.20 4.12
C ALA A 86 -3.80 -9.03 5.02
N PRO A 87 -4.67 -8.03 4.74
CA PRO A 87 -5.81 -7.70 5.59
C PRO A 87 -7.00 -8.64 5.38
N THR A 88 -6.72 -9.94 5.35
CA THR A 88 -7.75 -11.00 5.32
C THR A 88 -8.37 -11.21 6.71
N ARG A 89 -9.35 -12.09 6.85
CA ARG A 89 -9.97 -12.43 8.13
C ARG A 89 -9.92 -13.94 8.38
N PRO A 90 -9.02 -14.40 9.26
CA PRO A 90 -7.98 -13.64 10.00
C PRO A 90 -6.90 -13.08 9.07
N PRO A 91 -6.11 -12.07 9.54
CA PRO A 91 -5.00 -11.53 8.77
C PRO A 91 -3.95 -12.60 8.47
N LYS A 92 -3.33 -12.51 7.27
CA LYS A 92 -2.21 -13.37 6.90
C LYS A 92 -0.90 -12.59 7.05
N TYR A 93 0.07 -13.22 7.68
CA TYR A 93 1.39 -12.64 7.96
C TYR A 93 2.44 -13.24 7.01
N PRO A 94 3.51 -12.50 6.68
CA PRO A 94 4.67 -13.07 6.01
C PRO A 94 5.42 -14.01 6.96
N ASP A 95 6.32 -14.83 6.42
CA ASP A 95 7.26 -15.59 7.23
C ASP A 95 8.15 -14.67 8.08
N GLN A 96 8.70 -15.20 9.16
CA GLN A 96 9.54 -14.40 10.04
C GLN A 96 10.84 -13.99 9.38
N SER A 97 11.12 -12.68 9.35
CA SER A 97 12.38 -12.16 8.85
C SER A 97 13.57 -12.61 9.70
N PRO A 98 14.70 -13.02 9.10
CA PRO A 98 15.96 -13.11 9.81
C PRO A 98 16.41 -11.72 10.27
N PRO A 99 17.45 -11.63 11.14
CA PRO A 99 18.03 -10.34 11.50
C PRO A 99 18.48 -9.55 10.28
N ILE A 100 18.07 -8.29 10.22
CA ILE A 100 18.42 -7.33 9.17
C ILE A 100 18.87 -6.00 9.80
N THR A 101 19.64 -5.23 9.09
CA THR A 101 20.03 -3.86 9.47
C THR A 101 19.27 -2.80 8.69
N ASP A 102 18.82 -3.13 7.49
CA ASP A 102 18.20 -2.19 6.57
C ASP A 102 16.98 -2.82 5.88
N ALA A 103 15.87 -2.08 5.82
CA ALA A 103 14.69 -2.41 5.05
C ALA A 103 14.32 -1.24 4.14
N ILE A 104 13.97 -1.50 2.88
CA ILE A 104 13.47 -0.48 1.96
C ILE A 104 11.96 -0.66 1.82
N ILE A 105 11.22 0.40 2.06
CA ILE A 105 9.75 0.40 2.07
C ILE A 105 9.25 1.14 0.84
N THR A 106 8.59 0.40 -0.05
CA THR A 106 8.16 0.92 -1.36
C THR A 106 7.01 1.90 -1.24
N HIS A 107 5.99 1.60 -0.45
CA HIS A 107 4.85 2.49 -0.22
C HIS A 107 4.08 2.10 1.05
N SER A 108 3.04 2.87 1.37
CA SER A 108 2.38 2.82 2.67
C SER A 108 1.08 2.00 2.73
N HIS A 109 0.78 1.13 1.76
CA HIS A 109 -0.32 0.18 1.91
C HIS A 109 0.02 -0.91 2.93
N ILE A 110 -1.01 -1.43 3.60
CA ILE A 110 -0.84 -2.31 4.77
C ILE A 110 -0.18 -3.64 4.42
N ASP A 111 -0.37 -4.10 3.21
CA ASP A 111 0.22 -5.31 2.66
C ASP A 111 1.70 -5.17 2.27
N HIS A 112 2.26 -3.96 2.43
CA HIS A 112 3.69 -3.65 2.31
C HIS A 112 4.31 -3.20 3.63
N ILE A 113 3.53 -2.59 4.54
CA ILE A 113 4.08 -2.02 5.79
C ILE A 113 3.55 -2.65 7.07
N GLY A 114 2.55 -3.53 7.00
CA GLY A 114 1.79 -3.95 8.18
C GLY A 114 2.59 -4.65 9.27
N MET A 115 3.73 -5.25 8.91
CA MET A 115 4.62 -5.94 9.82
C MET A 115 5.95 -5.20 10.08
N VAL A 116 6.21 -4.08 9.41
CA VAL A 116 7.45 -3.30 9.58
C VAL A 116 7.77 -2.97 11.04
N PRO A 117 6.80 -2.58 11.91
CA PRO A 117 7.12 -2.34 13.32
C PRO A 117 7.74 -3.55 14.05
N TRP A 118 7.43 -4.77 13.63
CA TRP A 118 8.03 -5.98 14.21
C TRP A 118 9.56 -6.03 14.02
N LEU A 119 10.09 -5.44 12.95
CA LEU A 119 11.53 -5.44 12.62
C LEU A 119 12.36 -4.65 13.64
N THR A 120 11.76 -3.75 14.40
CA THR A 120 12.46 -2.96 15.43
C THR A 120 12.98 -3.81 16.60
N ARG A 121 12.63 -5.09 16.64
CA ARG A 121 13.20 -6.07 17.55
C ARG A 121 14.66 -6.40 17.24
N PHE A 122 15.09 -6.10 16.01
CA PHE A 122 16.51 -6.13 15.65
C PHE A 122 17.15 -4.80 16.05
N ASN A 123 18.36 -4.87 16.59
CA ASN A 123 19.04 -3.68 17.04
C ASN A 123 19.43 -2.79 15.83
N ASN A 124 19.11 -1.50 15.93
CA ASN A 124 19.50 -0.47 14.95
C ASN A 124 19.00 -0.70 13.51
N VAL A 125 17.85 -1.34 13.31
CA VAL A 125 17.25 -1.44 11.98
C VAL A 125 16.88 -0.06 11.44
N LYS A 126 17.18 0.19 10.15
CA LYS A 126 16.86 1.42 9.42
C LYS A 126 15.81 1.14 8.37
N PHE A 127 14.83 2.03 8.27
CA PHE A 127 13.81 1.95 7.22
C PHE A 127 14.06 3.05 6.20
N HIS A 128 14.34 2.67 4.96
CA HIS A 128 14.56 3.57 3.84
C HIS A 128 13.27 3.69 3.02
N GLY A 129 12.91 4.90 2.61
CA GLY A 129 11.73 5.16 1.80
C GLY A 129 11.52 6.65 1.59
N THR A 130 10.40 7.03 0.96
CA THR A 130 10.08 8.45 0.79
C THR A 130 9.53 9.05 2.08
N SER A 131 9.70 10.37 2.24
CA SER A 131 9.15 11.09 3.39
C SER A 131 7.63 10.96 3.52
N LEU A 132 6.92 10.87 2.39
CA LEU A 132 5.47 10.66 2.39
C LEU A 132 5.09 9.25 2.85
N THR A 133 5.81 8.23 2.40
CA THR A 133 5.61 6.84 2.88
C THR A 133 5.81 6.76 4.39
N ALA A 134 6.88 7.35 4.92
CA ALA A 134 7.14 7.40 6.35
C ALA A 134 6.01 8.09 7.14
N GLY A 135 5.57 9.27 6.67
CA GLY A 135 4.51 10.03 7.34
C GLY A 135 3.13 9.37 7.32
N VAL A 136 2.81 8.65 6.24
CA VAL A 136 1.54 7.91 6.12
C VAL A 136 1.58 6.62 6.93
N SER A 137 2.72 5.94 7.00
CA SER A 137 2.90 4.69 7.77
C SER A 137 2.53 4.85 9.24
N GLU A 138 2.83 5.98 9.85
CA GLU A 138 2.41 6.30 11.23
C GLU A 138 0.89 6.15 11.41
N ILE A 139 0.11 6.73 10.48
CA ILE A 139 -1.36 6.71 10.57
C ILE A 139 -1.88 5.28 10.32
N MET A 140 -1.29 4.58 9.36
CA MET A 140 -1.67 3.22 9.01
C MET A 140 -1.38 2.23 10.14
N TRP A 141 -0.19 2.27 10.75
CA TRP A 141 0.15 1.41 11.89
C TRP A 141 -0.72 1.66 13.13
N LYS A 142 -1.01 2.94 13.44
CA LYS A 142 -1.93 3.29 14.54
C LYS A 142 -3.35 2.76 14.29
N ASP A 143 -3.81 2.79 13.05
CA ASP A 143 -5.11 2.23 12.67
C ASP A 143 -5.10 0.70 12.73
N THR A 144 -4.09 0.04 12.19
CA THR A 144 -3.91 -1.42 12.26
C THR A 144 -3.89 -1.91 13.72
N TYR A 145 -3.14 -1.24 14.59
CA TYR A 145 -3.12 -1.55 16.03
C TYR A 145 -4.51 -1.41 16.67
N LYS A 146 -5.25 -0.36 16.33
CA LYS A 146 -6.61 -0.15 16.81
C LYS A 146 -7.57 -1.23 16.29
N VAL A 147 -7.52 -1.54 14.99
CA VAL A 147 -8.39 -2.55 14.35
C VAL A 147 -8.12 -3.93 14.95
N SER A 148 -6.86 -4.31 15.15
CA SER A 148 -6.51 -5.59 15.79
C SER A 148 -7.12 -5.76 17.18
N LYS A 149 -7.18 -4.69 17.97
CA LYS A 149 -7.82 -4.70 19.30
C LYS A 149 -9.34 -4.81 19.22
N ILE A 150 -9.96 -4.19 18.22
CA ILE A 150 -11.42 -4.23 18.02
C ILE A 150 -11.86 -5.60 17.50
N GLU A 151 -11.12 -6.16 16.54
CA GLU A 151 -11.45 -7.44 15.88
C GLU A 151 -10.90 -8.66 16.63
N GLY A 152 -10.03 -8.45 17.62
CA GLY A 152 -9.53 -9.51 18.51
C GLY A 152 -8.48 -10.43 17.90
N TYR A 153 -7.80 -10.02 16.81
CA TYR A 153 -6.69 -10.80 16.29
C TYR A 153 -5.34 -10.29 16.86
N PRO A 154 -4.37 -11.20 17.11
CA PRO A 154 -3.07 -10.80 17.64
C PRO A 154 -2.24 -10.12 16.54
N LEU A 155 -1.60 -8.98 16.86
CA LEU A 155 -0.47 -8.47 16.11
C LEU A 155 0.82 -9.00 16.71
N SER A 156 1.78 -9.32 15.86
CA SER A 156 3.11 -9.75 16.30
C SER A 156 3.98 -8.61 16.84
N TRP A 157 3.51 -7.37 16.78
CA TRP A 157 4.15 -6.16 17.28
C TRP A 157 3.20 -5.35 18.18
N ASP A 158 3.77 -4.52 19.03
CA ASP A 158 3.03 -3.74 20.00
C ASP A 158 3.22 -2.21 19.79
N LYS A 159 2.70 -1.42 20.73
CA LYS A 159 2.81 0.04 20.67
C LYS A 159 4.25 0.53 20.81
N ARG A 160 5.11 -0.18 21.55
CA ARG A 160 6.51 0.16 21.71
C ARG A 160 7.30 -0.11 20.43
N ASP A 161 7.04 -1.25 19.78
CA ASP A 161 7.60 -1.56 18.45
C ASP A 161 7.23 -0.46 17.44
N LEU A 162 5.97 0.03 17.48
CA LEU A 162 5.52 1.12 16.63
C LEU A 162 6.27 2.43 16.92
N GLU A 163 6.46 2.79 18.19
CA GLU A 163 7.18 4.00 18.58
C GLU A 163 8.64 3.97 18.06
N TYR A 164 9.33 2.84 18.21
CA TYR A 164 10.67 2.66 17.65
C TYR A 164 10.68 2.69 16.11
N ALA A 165 9.67 2.12 15.46
CA ALA A 165 9.57 2.16 14.01
C ALA A 165 9.48 3.58 13.46
N LEU A 166 8.82 4.49 14.17
CA LEU A 166 8.75 5.90 13.77
C LEU A 166 10.10 6.62 13.84
N GLU A 167 11.02 6.16 14.70
CA GLU A 167 12.35 6.73 14.87
C GLU A 167 13.40 6.10 13.92
N SER A 168 13.06 4.97 13.27
CA SER A 168 13.98 4.19 12.44
C SER A 168 14.06 4.66 10.97
N TRP A 169 13.29 5.67 10.57
CA TRP A 169 13.22 6.11 9.18
C TRP A 169 14.43 6.96 8.75
N ILE A 170 14.95 6.63 7.56
CA ILE A 170 15.87 7.46 6.77
C ILE A 170 15.16 7.74 5.45
N THR A 171 14.75 8.96 5.23
CA THR A 171 13.98 9.33 4.04
C THR A 171 14.88 9.83 2.92
N HIS A 172 14.53 9.46 1.69
CA HIS A 172 15.25 9.80 0.47
C HIS A 172 14.31 10.46 -0.55
N GLU A 173 14.84 11.37 -1.35
CA GLU A 173 14.13 11.94 -2.48
C GLU A 173 14.25 11.02 -3.72
N TYR A 174 13.29 11.13 -4.64
CA TYR A 174 13.38 10.38 -5.90
C TYR A 174 14.63 10.80 -6.68
N GLY A 175 15.35 9.82 -7.22
CA GLY A 175 16.57 10.02 -7.98
C GLY A 175 17.85 10.19 -7.15
N GLU A 176 17.74 10.29 -5.82
CA GLU A 176 18.88 10.38 -4.92
C GLU A 176 19.49 9.00 -4.66
N TRP A 177 20.83 8.89 -4.80
CA TRP A 177 21.56 7.68 -4.45
C TRP A 177 21.86 7.62 -2.95
N PHE A 178 21.68 6.47 -2.36
CA PHE A 178 22.08 6.17 -0.98
C PHE A 178 22.71 4.76 -0.91
N ALA A 179 23.53 4.54 0.12
CA ALA A 179 24.22 3.28 0.32
C ALA A 179 23.50 2.39 1.33
N VAL A 180 23.49 1.10 1.05
CA VAL A 180 23.10 0.04 1.99
C VAL A 180 24.14 -1.07 1.90
N GLY A 181 24.97 -1.24 2.94
CA GLY A 181 26.12 -2.13 2.90
C GLY A 181 27.07 -1.80 1.74
N ALA A 182 27.34 -2.79 0.90
CA ALA A 182 28.18 -2.62 -0.31
C ALA A 182 27.39 -2.13 -1.54
N TRP A 183 26.07 -1.97 -1.43
CA TRP A 183 25.18 -1.63 -2.55
C TRP A 183 24.85 -0.14 -2.60
N LYS A 184 24.47 0.32 -3.78
CA LYS A 184 23.85 1.63 -3.98
C LYS A 184 22.40 1.46 -4.35
N CYS A 185 21.52 2.26 -3.73
CA CYS A 185 20.09 2.20 -3.95
C CYS A 185 19.57 3.57 -4.38
N ARG A 186 18.52 3.59 -5.18
CA ARG A 186 17.85 4.81 -5.62
C ARG A 186 16.35 4.58 -5.77
N LEU A 187 15.54 5.53 -5.31
CA LEU A 187 14.09 5.46 -5.40
C LEU A 187 13.60 6.17 -6.66
N HIS A 188 12.64 5.56 -7.35
CA HIS A 188 11.96 6.11 -8.52
C HIS A 188 10.46 6.07 -8.34
N ARG A 189 9.71 6.94 -9.04
CA ARG A 189 8.24 6.93 -8.96
C ARG A 189 7.68 5.63 -9.49
N ALA A 190 6.79 5.00 -8.72
CA ALA A 190 6.12 3.75 -9.12
C ALA A 190 4.76 3.97 -9.80
N GLY A 191 4.21 5.19 -9.77
CA GLY A 191 2.93 5.52 -10.41
C GLY A 191 1.69 5.08 -9.63
N HIS A 192 1.83 4.20 -8.68
CA HIS A 192 0.74 3.60 -7.91
C HIS A 192 0.01 4.62 -6.99
N MET A 193 0.75 5.36 -6.19
CA MET A 193 0.24 6.43 -5.32
C MET A 193 1.35 7.43 -4.99
N PRO A 194 1.02 8.66 -4.53
CA PRO A 194 2.03 9.61 -4.06
C PRO A 194 2.92 9.01 -2.97
N GLY A 195 4.22 9.14 -3.12
CA GLY A 195 5.22 8.55 -2.23
C GLY A 195 5.63 7.12 -2.58
N ALA A 196 4.86 6.39 -3.39
CA ALA A 196 5.23 5.05 -3.83
C ALA A 196 6.46 5.07 -4.72
N CYS A 197 7.35 4.08 -4.52
CA CYS A 197 8.59 4.00 -5.27
C CYS A 197 8.90 2.59 -5.80
N MET A 198 9.49 2.57 -6.99
CA MET A 198 10.36 1.49 -7.44
C MET A 198 11.74 1.67 -6.80
N VAL A 199 12.46 0.58 -6.61
CA VAL A 199 13.80 0.57 -6.03
C VAL A 199 14.81 0.07 -7.05
N GLU A 200 15.70 0.92 -7.49
CA GLU A 200 16.89 0.57 -8.27
C GLU A 200 18.02 0.24 -7.32
N ILE A 201 18.66 -0.91 -7.50
CA ILE A 201 19.72 -1.41 -6.65
C ILE A 201 20.91 -1.79 -7.55
N GLU A 202 22.05 -1.15 -7.33
CA GLU A 202 23.32 -1.52 -7.93
C GLU A 202 24.14 -2.35 -6.92
N THR A 203 24.32 -3.63 -7.22
CA THR A 203 25.22 -4.53 -6.52
C THR A 203 26.55 -4.62 -7.27
N PRO A 204 27.60 -5.25 -6.74
CA PRO A 204 28.83 -5.46 -7.49
C PRO A 204 28.69 -6.23 -8.80
N THR A 205 27.63 -7.04 -8.95
CA THR A 205 27.46 -7.95 -10.10
C THR A 205 26.23 -7.67 -10.94
N HIS A 206 25.18 -7.08 -10.37
CA HIS A 206 23.90 -6.90 -11.05
C HIS A 206 23.26 -5.55 -10.73
N LYS A 207 22.52 -5.06 -11.69
CA LYS A 207 21.55 -3.98 -11.53
C LYS A 207 20.15 -4.57 -11.41
N ILE A 208 19.52 -4.35 -10.26
CA ILE A 208 18.19 -4.88 -9.95
C ILE A 208 17.19 -3.73 -9.96
N LEU A 209 16.02 -3.94 -10.55
CA LEU A 209 14.87 -3.05 -10.41
C LEU A 209 13.73 -3.80 -9.71
N TRP A 210 13.33 -3.33 -8.53
CA TRP A 210 12.14 -3.77 -7.81
C TRP A 210 10.99 -2.81 -8.08
N SER A 211 9.89 -3.30 -8.67
CA SER A 211 8.78 -2.43 -9.10
C SER A 211 7.98 -1.82 -7.95
N GLY A 212 7.92 -2.47 -6.78
CA GLY A 212 6.81 -2.23 -5.86
C GLY A 212 5.48 -2.48 -6.57
N ASP A 213 4.41 -1.84 -6.12
CA ASP A 213 3.16 -1.74 -6.87
C ASP A 213 3.29 -0.66 -7.95
N LEU A 214 2.93 -0.99 -9.17
CA LEU A 214 3.31 -0.24 -10.37
C LEU A 214 2.09 0.23 -11.17
N ASP A 215 2.10 1.48 -11.60
CA ASP A 215 1.26 1.96 -12.70
C ASP A 215 2.10 2.82 -13.65
N THR A 216 2.04 2.52 -14.94
CA THR A 216 2.75 3.28 -15.99
C THR A 216 1.98 4.50 -16.48
N ARG A 217 0.69 4.58 -16.13
CA ARG A 217 -0.22 5.67 -16.50
C ARG A 217 -0.15 6.81 -15.47
N ASP A 218 -0.30 8.02 -15.95
CA ASP A 218 -0.54 9.15 -15.06
C ASP A 218 -1.92 9.04 -14.41
N SER A 219 -1.96 9.21 -13.08
CA SER A 219 -3.21 9.38 -12.33
C SER A 219 -3.43 10.85 -11.96
N PRO A 220 -4.61 11.22 -11.42
CA PRO A 220 -4.80 12.59 -10.93
C PRO A 220 -3.73 13.07 -9.94
N ASN A 221 -3.19 12.19 -9.10
CA ASN A 221 -2.28 12.56 -8.01
C ASN A 221 -0.83 12.10 -8.18
N THR A 222 -0.50 11.26 -9.16
CA THR A 222 0.89 10.78 -9.37
C THR A 222 1.22 10.63 -10.86
N TYR A 223 2.50 10.80 -11.18
CA TYR A 223 3.03 10.49 -12.50
C TYR A 223 3.27 8.98 -12.62
N GLY A 224 2.99 8.42 -13.78
CA GLY A 224 3.25 7.01 -14.10
C GLY A 224 4.74 6.66 -14.02
N ALA A 225 5.01 5.41 -13.68
CA ALA A 225 6.35 4.86 -13.64
C ALA A 225 7.01 4.89 -15.02
N LYS A 226 8.33 5.08 -15.02
CA LYS A 226 9.15 5.03 -16.23
C LYS A 226 10.07 3.82 -16.17
N PRO A 227 10.23 3.07 -17.26
CA PRO A 227 11.12 1.91 -17.30
C PRO A 227 12.58 2.34 -17.06
N ILE A 228 13.32 1.47 -16.40
CA ILE A 228 14.75 1.63 -16.11
C ILE A 228 15.44 0.35 -16.52
N GLU A 229 16.44 0.46 -17.36
CA GLU A 229 17.24 -0.69 -17.81
C GLU A 229 17.90 -1.38 -16.60
N CYS A 230 17.79 -2.72 -16.53
CA CYS A 230 18.31 -3.51 -15.42
C CYS A 230 18.69 -4.93 -15.88
N ASP A 231 19.51 -5.64 -15.09
CA ASP A 231 19.83 -7.06 -15.32
C ASP A 231 18.71 -7.95 -14.77
N ILE A 232 18.15 -7.60 -13.61
CA ILE A 232 17.11 -8.35 -12.92
C ILE A 232 15.93 -7.43 -12.65
N LEU A 233 14.74 -7.82 -13.13
CA LEU A 233 13.50 -7.13 -12.86
C LEU A 233 12.62 -7.94 -11.89
N CYS A 234 12.33 -7.40 -10.71
CA CYS A 234 11.27 -7.91 -9.85
C CYS A 234 10.00 -7.13 -10.15
N LEU A 235 9.02 -7.76 -10.79
CA LEU A 235 7.81 -7.12 -11.30
C LEU A 235 6.57 -7.66 -10.61
N GLU A 236 5.71 -6.75 -10.11
CA GLU A 236 4.37 -7.11 -9.63
C GLU A 236 3.52 -7.66 -10.79
N ALA A 237 2.63 -8.59 -10.49
CA ALA A 237 1.77 -9.23 -11.49
C ALA A 237 0.28 -9.18 -11.13
N THR A 238 -0.14 -8.19 -10.33
CA THR A 238 -1.50 -8.06 -9.76
C THR A 238 -2.60 -8.15 -10.84
N TYR A 239 -2.36 -7.60 -12.01
CA TYR A 239 -3.29 -7.64 -13.15
C TYR A 239 -2.80 -8.49 -14.32
N GLY A 240 -1.94 -9.48 -14.09
CA GLY A 240 -1.57 -10.45 -15.11
C GLY A 240 -2.82 -11.06 -15.78
N GLY A 241 -2.85 -11.07 -17.13
CA GLY A 241 -4.00 -11.53 -17.91
C GLY A 241 -5.20 -10.60 -17.96
N LYS A 242 -5.15 -9.42 -17.33
CA LYS A 242 -6.28 -8.46 -17.31
C LYS A 242 -5.82 -7.06 -17.68
N ASN A 243 -6.45 -6.47 -18.67
CA ASN A 243 -6.25 -5.07 -19.03
C ASN A 243 -7.32 -4.17 -18.40
N HIS A 244 -6.98 -2.91 -18.21
CA HIS A 244 -7.93 -1.89 -17.80
C HIS A 244 -8.58 -1.25 -19.04
N PRO A 245 -9.82 -0.75 -18.92
CA PRO A 245 -10.39 0.14 -19.93
C PRO A 245 -9.56 1.44 -20.03
N ASP A 246 -9.78 2.21 -21.09
CA ASP A 246 -9.20 3.55 -21.18
C ASP A 246 -9.57 4.38 -19.94
N ARG A 247 -8.56 5.00 -19.35
CA ARG A 247 -8.73 5.71 -18.07
C ARG A 247 -9.70 6.88 -18.17
N LYS A 248 -9.66 7.64 -19.27
CA LYS A 248 -10.51 8.81 -19.44
C LYS A 248 -11.96 8.40 -19.71
N GLU A 249 -12.17 7.34 -20.49
CA GLU A 249 -13.49 6.76 -20.73
C GLU A 249 -14.11 6.25 -19.44
N GLU A 250 -13.32 5.57 -18.61
CA GLU A 250 -13.80 5.03 -17.35
C GLU A 250 -14.10 6.12 -16.31
N GLU A 251 -13.30 7.20 -16.27
CA GLU A 251 -13.58 8.38 -15.46
C GLU A 251 -14.88 9.07 -15.92
N SER A 252 -15.10 9.20 -17.24
CA SER A 252 -16.32 9.77 -17.80
C SER A 252 -17.55 8.90 -17.49
N ARG A 253 -17.42 7.57 -17.58
CA ARG A 253 -18.46 6.60 -17.22
C ARG A 253 -18.82 6.72 -15.73
N PHE A 254 -17.82 6.85 -14.85
CA PHE A 254 -18.02 7.07 -13.41
C PHE A 254 -18.78 8.36 -13.14
N VAL A 255 -18.36 9.49 -13.73
CA VAL A 255 -19.00 10.79 -13.52
C VAL A 255 -20.44 10.78 -14.05
N SER A 256 -20.68 10.16 -15.21
CA SER A 256 -22.04 10.01 -15.77
C SER A 256 -22.96 9.22 -14.83
N ALA A 257 -22.45 8.15 -14.19
CA ALA A 257 -23.22 7.40 -13.19
C ALA A 257 -23.52 8.25 -11.95
N VAL A 258 -22.55 9.03 -11.45
CA VAL A 258 -22.78 9.99 -10.37
C VAL A 258 -23.89 10.95 -10.71
N GLN A 259 -23.82 11.59 -11.88
CA GLN A 259 -24.81 12.59 -12.31
C GLN A 259 -26.22 12.00 -12.44
N LYS A 260 -26.36 10.78 -13.00
CA LYS A 260 -27.67 10.09 -13.10
C LYS A 260 -28.32 9.85 -11.73
N ILE A 261 -27.53 9.45 -10.73
CA ILE A 261 -28.03 9.19 -9.38
C ILE A 261 -28.45 10.52 -8.73
N VAL A 262 -27.63 11.57 -8.85
CA VAL A 262 -27.93 12.90 -8.29
C VAL A 262 -29.15 13.53 -8.96
N GLN A 263 -29.30 13.43 -10.29
CA GLN A 263 -30.44 13.98 -11.04
C GLN A 263 -31.78 13.38 -10.61
N ARG A 264 -31.80 12.13 -10.16
CA ARG A 264 -33.03 11.50 -9.61
C ARG A 264 -33.25 11.77 -8.11
N GLY A 265 -32.44 12.66 -7.50
CA GLY A 265 -32.52 13.02 -6.08
C GLY A 265 -31.81 12.05 -5.13
N GLY A 266 -31.02 11.11 -5.64
CA GLY A 266 -30.29 10.13 -4.85
C GLY A 266 -28.94 10.63 -4.35
N VAL A 267 -28.41 9.94 -3.34
CA VAL A 267 -27.06 10.12 -2.77
C VAL A 267 -26.13 9.06 -3.31
N VAL A 268 -24.95 9.47 -3.78
CA VAL A 268 -23.91 8.57 -4.26
C VAL A 268 -22.94 8.23 -3.12
N LEU A 269 -22.81 6.95 -2.77
CA LEU A 269 -21.79 6.46 -1.86
C LEU A 269 -20.61 5.89 -2.67
N VAL A 270 -19.40 6.43 -2.44
CA VAL A 270 -18.16 5.97 -3.09
C VAL A 270 -17.19 5.42 -2.04
N PRO A 271 -17.20 4.09 -1.81
CA PRO A 271 -16.18 3.45 -0.99
C PRO A 271 -14.82 3.55 -1.68
N ALA A 272 -13.81 4.04 -0.97
CA ALA A 272 -12.48 4.23 -1.54
C ALA A 272 -11.38 3.88 -0.55
N PHE A 273 -10.24 3.42 -1.07
CA PHE A 273 -9.03 3.25 -0.27
C PHE A 273 -8.59 4.61 0.29
N ALA A 274 -8.06 4.57 1.51
CA ALA A 274 -7.75 5.78 2.27
C ALA A 274 -6.60 6.59 1.68
N SER A 275 -5.62 5.92 1.06
CA SER A 275 -4.48 6.53 0.40
C SER A 275 -4.54 6.23 -1.10
N GLY A 276 -4.49 7.25 -1.93
CA GLY A 276 -4.56 7.16 -3.39
C GLY A 276 -5.98 7.35 -3.92
N ARG A 277 -6.81 6.32 -3.86
CA ARG A 277 -8.12 6.27 -4.55
C ARG A 277 -9.09 7.36 -4.10
N GLY A 278 -9.23 7.59 -2.79
CA GLY A 278 -10.16 8.60 -2.30
C GLY A 278 -9.84 9.99 -2.86
N GLN A 279 -8.56 10.34 -2.89
CA GLN A 279 -8.08 11.63 -3.39
C GLN A 279 -8.20 11.74 -4.93
N ASP A 280 -7.99 10.64 -5.67
CA ASP A 280 -8.21 10.60 -7.12
C ASP A 280 -9.68 10.88 -7.46
N ILE A 281 -10.61 10.22 -6.77
CA ILE A 281 -12.06 10.43 -6.95
C ILE A 281 -12.45 11.88 -6.69
N LEU A 282 -11.93 12.49 -5.62
CA LEU A 282 -12.20 13.90 -5.33
C LEU A 282 -11.72 14.83 -6.46
N ARG A 283 -10.55 14.55 -7.05
CA ARG A 283 -10.03 15.35 -8.18
C ARG A 283 -10.84 15.16 -9.45
N ILE A 284 -11.27 13.92 -9.75
CA ILE A 284 -12.13 13.62 -10.89
C ILE A 284 -13.46 14.39 -10.75
N LEU A 285 -14.11 14.29 -9.59
CA LEU A 285 -15.38 14.99 -9.33
C LEU A 285 -15.23 16.51 -9.39
N HIS A 286 -14.17 17.07 -8.83
CA HIS A 286 -13.93 18.51 -8.88
C HIS A 286 -13.70 19.01 -10.32
N ARG A 287 -13.01 18.23 -11.15
CA ARG A 287 -12.74 18.60 -12.56
C ARG A 287 -14.00 18.52 -13.42
N GLU A 288 -14.79 17.45 -13.29
CA GLU A 288 -15.88 17.13 -14.21
C GLU A 288 -17.27 17.58 -13.70
N ALA A 289 -17.44 17.74 -12.39
CA ALA A 289 -18.71 18.06 -11.75
C ALA A 289 -18.53 18.98 -10.53
N PRO A 290 -17.91 20.17 -10.68
CA PRO A 290 -17.56 21.05 -9.55
C PRO A 290 -18.77 21.63 -8.82
N HIS A 291 -19.96 21.55 -9.39
CA HIS A 291 -21.23 22.01 -8.80
C HIS A 291 -21.76 21.05 -7.71
N LEU A 292 -21.27 19.82 -7.64
CA LEU A 292 -21.75 18.83 -6.69
C LEU A 292 -21.30 19.12 -5.26
N ASN A 293 -22.20 18.81 -4.32
CA ASN A 293 -21.92 18.86 -2.88
C ASN A 293 -21.25 17.56 -2.44
N VAL A 294 -19.91 17.55 -2.35
CA VAL A 294 -19.11 16.36 -2.07
C VAL A 294 -18.57 16.36 -0.64
N HIS A 295 -18.84 15.29 0.10
CA HIS A 295 -18.32 15.08 1.44
C HIS A 295 -17.26 13.97 1.45
N TYR A 296 -16.21 14.15 2.26
CA TYR A 296 -15.13 13.18 2.44
C TYR A 296 -15.01 12.76 3.90
N ASP A 297 -15.19 11.47 4.19
CA ASP A 297 -15.14 10.89 5.54
C ASP A 297 -14.09 9.78 5.67
N GLY A 298 -13.64 9.57 6.88
CA GLY A 298 -12.75 8.49 7.24
C GLY A 298 -11.27 8.86 7.24
N MET A 299 -10.42 7.83 7.28
CA MET A 299 -8.98 7.95 7.43
C MET A 299 -8.32 8.76 6.30
N GLY A 300 -8.87 8.70 5.08
CA GLY A 300 -8.36 9.43 3.93
C GLY A 300 -8.23 10.95 4.17
N THR A 301 -9.09 11.53 5.02
CA THR A 301 -8.98 12.95 5.38
C THR A 301 -7.68 13.27 6.15
N ARG A 302 -7.22 12.35 7.02
CA ARG A 302 -5.96 12.49 7.75
C ARG A 302 -4.76 12.26 6.83
N LEU A 303 -4.83 11.27 5.95
CA LEU A 303 -3.79 10.96 4.99
C LEU A 303 -3.57 12.12 4.01
N THR A 304 -4.65 12.75 3.51
CA THR A 304 -4.53 13.91 2.64
C THR A 304 -3.79 15.08 3.32
N ARG A 305 -3.95 15.27 4.64
CA ARG A 305 -3.15 16.27 5.36
C ARG A 305 -1.66 15.94 5.36
N LYS A 306 -1.29 14.65 5.51
CA LYS A 306 0.10 14.21 5.37
C LYS A 306 0.65 14.44 3.97
N TRP A 307 -0.19 14.31 2.94
CA TRP A 307 0.20 14.62 1.58
C TRP A 307 0.59 16.10 1.42
N PHE A 308 -0.14 17.04 2.03
CA PHE A 308 0.20 18.46 2.00
C PHE A 308 1.52 18.79 2.71
N GLU A 309 1.96 17.97 3.65
CA GLU A 309 3.26 18.09 4.29
C GLU A 309 4.42 17.65 3.36
N ASN A 310 4.12 16.96 2.25
CA ASN A 310 5.07 16.37 1.31
C ASN A 310 4.67 16.63 -0.16
N PRO A 311 4.51 17.89 -0.59
CA PRO A 311 3.97 18.24 -1.89
C PRO A 311 4.82 17.77 -3.08
N GLN A 312 6.14 17.55 -2.88
CA GLN A 312 7.06 17.07 -3.91
C GLN A 312 6.70 15.65 -4.43
N HIS A 313 5.93 14.87 -3.68
CA HIS A 313 5.47 13.54 -4.09
C HIS A 313 4.15 13.57 -4.86
N ILE A 314 3.46 14.70 -4.91
CA ILE A 314 2.13 14.84 -5.50
C ILE A 314 2.27 15.46 -6.89
N ARG A 315 1.53 14.90 -7.86
CA ARG A 315 1.32 15.55 -9.14
C ARG A 315 0.36 16.71 -8.97
N ASP A 316 0.78 17.93 -9.30
CA ASP A 316 -0.03 19.16 -9.20
C ASP A 316 -0.66 19.35 -7.79
N PRO A 317 0.15 19.66 -6.77
CA PRO A 317 -0.33 19.85 -5.40
C PRO A 317 -1.23 21.08 -5.24
N GLU A 318 -1.12 22.06 -6.14
CA GLU A 318 -1.99 23.25 -6.14
C GLU A 318 -3.45 22.90 -6.46
N THR A 319 -3.65 22.06 -7.48
CA THR A 319 -5.00 21.56 -7.79
C THR A 319 -5.55 20.72 -6.64
N LEU A 320 -4.75 19.86 -6.02
CA LEU A 320 -5.19 19.12 -4.82
C LEU A 320 -5.62 20.07 -3.70
N THR A 321 -4.92 21.21 -3.52
CA THR A 321 -5.29 22.24 -2.55
C THR A 321 -6.66 22.87 -2.86
N LYS A 322 -6.95 23.15 -4.14
CA LYS A 322 -8.27 23.65 -4.59
C LYS A 322 -9.37 22.61 -4.32
N VAL A 323 -9.13 21.36 -4.69
CA VAL A 323 -10.02 20.23 -4.44
C VAL A 323 -10.30 20.06 -2.95
N TRP A 324 -9.26 20.16 -2.12
CA TRP A 324 -9.40 20.07 -0.67
C TRP A 324 -10.27 21.18 -0.09
N LYS A 325 -10.14 22.43 -0.58
CA LYS A 325 -10.99 23.55 -0.16
C LYS A 325 -12.44 23.34 -0.57
N TRP A 326 -12.66 22.84 -1.76
CA TRP A 326 -14.00 22.55 -2.32
C TRP A 326 -14.71 21.41 -1.56
N THR A 327 -14.01 20.34 -1.20
CA THR A 327 -14.55 19.16 -0.52
C THR A 327 -14.98 19.50 0.92
N LYS A 328 -16.14 19.03 1.38
CA LYS A 328 -16.58 19.13 2.77
C LYS A 328 -16.04 17.94 3.58
N LYS A 329 -15.15 18.21 4.53
CA LYS A 329 -14.56 17.17 5.41
C LYS A 329 -15.51 16.84 6.54
N VAL A 330 -15.70 15.54 6.77
CA VAL A 330 -16.49 15.02 7.89
C VAL A 330 -15.54 14.78 9.06
N SER A 331 -15.77 15.49 10.17
CA SER A 331 -14.93 15.43 11.38
C SER A 331 -15.69 15.02 12.64
N SER A 332 -17.01 15.04 12.60
CA SER A 332 -17.89 14.76 13.74
C SER A 332 -19.08 13.87 13.38
N LYS A 333 -19.75 13.33 14.40
CA LYS A 333 -21.02 12.60 14.21
C LYS A 333 -22.10 13.49 13.59
N SER A 334 -22.10 14.80 13.89
CA SER A 334 -23.01 15.77 13.32
C SER A 334 -22.74 15.96 11.82
N ASP A 335 -21.47 16.14 11.44
CA ASP A 335 -21.09 16.28 10.03
C ASP A 335 -21.44 15.02 9.23
N ARG A 336 -21.25 13.83 9.84
CA ARG A 336 -21.66 12.56 9.23
C ARG A 336 -23.16 12.48 8.95
N LYS A 337 -23.99 13.02 9.84
CA LYS A 337 -25.44 13.12 9.60
C LYS A 337 -25.75 14.09 8.48
N LYS A 338 -25.06 15.25 8.42
CA LYS A 338 -25.23 16.23 7.33
C LYS A 338 -24.81 15.65 5.98
N ALA A 339 -23.78 14.80 5.95
CA ALA A 339 -23.32 14.14 4.73
C ALA A 339 -24.39 13.24 4.07
N LEU A 340 -25.37 12.75 4.82
CA LEU A 340 -26.52 12.02 4.25
C LEU A 340 -27.41 12.87 3.34
N GLN A 341 -27.21 14.19 3.30
CA GLN A 341 -27.88 15.14 2.40
C GLN A 341 -26.93 15.68 1.31
N ALA A 342 -25.76 15.03 1.13
CA ALA A 342 -24.82 15.39 0.08
C ALA A 342 -25.20 14.73 -1.24
N ASP A 343 -24.67 15.26 -2.35
CA ASP A 343 -24.78 14.59 -3.64
C ASP A 343 -23.85 13.36 -3.67
N VAL A 344 -22.63 13.50 -3.14
CA VAL A 344 -21.64 12.42 -3.12
C VAL A 344 -20.94 12.32 -1.75
N ILE A 345 -20.81 11.11 -1.26
CA ILE A 345 -20.03 10.77 -0.07
C ILE A 345 -18.88 9.86 -0.48
N VAL A 346 -17.65 10.37 -0.45
CA VAL A 346 -16.42 9.56 -0.61
C VAL A 346 -15.94 9.14 0.77
N THR A 347 -15.71 7.84 1.00
CA THR A 347 -15.40 7.38 2.35
C THR A 347 -14.61 6.07 2.38
N THR A 348 -13.99 5.75 3.51
CA THR A 348 -13.29 4.48 3.77
C THR A 348 -14.20 3.50 4.52
N SER A 349 -14.09 2.18 4.35
CA SER A 349 -13.09 1.40 3.63
C SER A 349 -13.55 1.08 2.20
N GLY A 350 -12.54 0.98 1.30
CA GLY A 350 -12.79 0.70 -0.12
C GLY A 350 -13.31 -0.70 -0.40
N MET A 351 -13.02 -1.67 0.47
CA MET A 351 -13.50 -3.08 0.36
C MET A 351 -14.78 -3.35 1.15
N LEU A 352 -15.37 -2.33 1.79
CA LEU A 352 -16.59 -2.47 2.60
C LEU A 352 -16.50 -3.48 3.76
N ASP A 353 -15.31 -3.68 4.31
CA ASP A 353 -15.09 -4.57 5.45
C ASP A 353 -15.25 -3.88 6.81
N GLY A 354 -15.47 -2.57 6.82
CA GLY A 354 -15.62 -1.80 8.04
C GLY A 354 -15.72 -0.30 7.80
N GLY A 355 -15.49 0.46 8.86
CA GLY A 355 -15.38 1.91 8.79
C GLY A 355 -16.68 2.66 8.51
N PRO A 356 -16.56 3.95 8.17
CA PRO A 356 -17.73 4.79 7.92
C PRO A 356 -18.55 4.36 6.69
N ALA A 357 -17.94 3.66 5.71
CA ALA A 357 -18.65 3.19 4.52
C ALA A 357 -19.86 2.32 4.88
N LEU A 358 -19.70 1.36 5.80
CA LEU A 358 -20.83 0.52 6.28
C LEU A 358 -21.89 1.33 7.05
N TRP A 359 -21.45 2.36 7.76
CA TRP A 359 -22.39 3.24 8.48
C TRP A 359 -23.30 4.02 7.53
N TYR A 360 -22.75 4.54 6.42
CA TYR A 360 -23.52 5.22 5.37
C TYR A 360 -24.37 4.23 4.60
N LEU A 361 -23.80 3.12 4.16
CA LEU A 361 -24.52 2.11 3.41
C LEU A 361 -25.76 1.60 4.16
N ASN A 362 -25.65 1.36 5.47
CA ASN A 362 -26.78 0.95 6.30
C ASN A 362 -27.96 1.95 6.31
N ARG A 363 -27.68 3.24 6.07
CA ARG A 363 -28.69 4.29 6.05
C ARG A 363 -29.27 4.59 4.67
N LEU A 364 -28.48 4.36 3.65
CA LEU A 364 -28.85 4.66 2.26
C LEU A 364 -29.48 3.47 1.55
N ARG A 365 -29.30 2.24 2.04
CA ARG A 365 -29.53 0.95 1.36
C ARG A 365 -30.97 0.68 0.91
N ASN A 366 -31.98 1.28 1.57
CA ASN A 366 -33.39 0.98 1.31
C ASN A 366 -34.04 1.95 0.30
N ASP A 367 -33.29 2.90 -0.23
CA ASP A 367 -33.79 3.88 -1.20
C ASP A 367 -33.09 3.66 -2.54
N SER A 368 -33.87 3.19 -3.52
CA SER A 368 -33.42 2.90 -4.89
C SER A 368 -33.00 4.15 -5.67
N ALA A 369 -33.32 5.36 -5.20
CA ALA A 369 -32.78 6.59 -5.76
C ALA A 369 -31.28 6.72 -5.51
N ASN A 370 -30.76 6.16 -4.41
CA ASN A 370 -29.35 6.18 -4.06
C ASN A 370 -28.53 5.20 -4.90
N GLY A 371 -27.19 5.35 -4.84
CA GLY A 371 -26.27 4.42 -5.49
C GLY A 371 -24.97 4.23 -4.72
N ILE A 372 -24.36 3.06 -4.86
CA ILE A 372 -23.00 2.77 -4.43
C ILE A 372 -22.12 2.47 -5.64
N LEU A 373 -21.04 3.26 -5.79
CA LEU A 373 -20.12 3.17 -6.91
C LEU A 373 -18.76 2.67 -6.39
N ILE A 374 -18.46 1.40 -6.65
CA ILE A 374 -17.22 0.74 -6.23
C ILE A 374 -16.13 1.06 -7.25
N THR A 375 -15.02 1.67 -6.82
CA THR A 375 -14.00 2.25 -7.71
C THR A 375 -12.64 1.55 -7.68
N GLY A 376 -12.57 0.35 -7.11
CA GLY A 376 -11.31 -0.39 -6.98
C GLY A 376 -11.49 -1.89 -6.90
N TYR A 377 -10.35 -2.55 -6.77
CA TYR A 377 -10.28 -3.99 -6.55
C TYR A 377 -11.07 -4.40 -5.30
N GLN A 378 -11.74 -5.54 -5.40
CA GLN A 378 -12.41 -6.18 -4.28
C GLN A 378 -11.82 -7.58 -4.10
N ALA A 379 -11.15 -7.79 -2.95
CA ALA A 379 -10.57 -9.08 -2.62
C ALA A 379 -11.65 -10.16 -2.47
N GLU A 380 -11.29 -11.40 -2.73
CA GLU A 380 -12.14 -12.55 -2.44
C GLU A 380 -12.59 -12.49 -0.97
N ASN A 381 -13.86 -12.80 -0.73
CA ASN A 381 -14.50 -12.75 0.59
C ASN A 381 -14.64 -11.35 1.22
N SER A 382 -14.20 -10.27 0.57
CA SER A 382 -14.47 -8.91 1.06
C SER A 382 -15.96 -8.56 1.03
N GLY A 383 -16.36 -7.59 1.85
CA GLY A 383 -17.73 -7.09 1.86
C GLY A 383 -18.16 -6.54 0.51
N GLY A 384 -17.26 -5.85 -0.21
CA GLY A 384 -17.52 -5.32 -1.53
C GLY A 384 -17.65 -6.41 -2.60
N ARG A 385 -16.87 -7.49 -2.51
CA ARG A 385 -17.00 -8.64 -3.43
C ARG A 385 -18.37 -9.31 -3.28
N LYS A 386 -18.78 -9.60 -2.05
CA LYS A 386 -20.10 -10.17 -1.75
C LYS A 386 -21.24 -9.26 -2.21
N LEU A 387 -21.08 -7.95 -2.04
CA LEU A 387 -22.07 -6.99 -2.52
C LEU A 387 -22.23 -7.01 -4.04
N LEU A 388 -21.11 -7.11 -4.78
CA LEU A 388 -21.14 -7.19 -6.25
C LEU A 388 -21.73 -8.49 -6.76
N ASP A 389 -21.42 -9.62 -6.11
CA ASP A 389 -21.83 -10.95 -6.56
C ASP A 389 -23.28 -11.29 -6.16
N GLU A 390 -23.70 -10.88 -4.96
CA GLU A 390 -24.94 -11.35 -4.34
C GLU A 390 -25.98 -10.23 -4.09
N GLY A 391 -25.60 -8.95 -4.25
CA GLY A 391 -26.42 -7.81 -3.84
C GLY A 391 -26.68 -7.76 -2.32
N LYS A 392 -25.85 -8.45 -1.54
CA LYS A 392 -25.95 -8.55 -0.07
C LYS A 392 -24.58 -8.31 0.58
N ILE A 393 -24.61 -7.82 1.79
CA ILE A 393 -23.40 -7.56 2.57
C ILE A 393 -23.66 -7.74 4.07
N SER A 394 -22.64 -8.15 4.82
CA SER A 394 -22.72 -8.17 6.28
C SER A 394 -22.55 -6.74 6.83
N ILE A 395 -23.59 -6.20 7.46
CA ILE A 395 -23.56 -4.91 8.14
C ILE A 395 -23.74 -5.18 9.64
N PHE A 396 -22.71 -4.86 10.44
CA PHE A 396 -22.71 -5.10 11.89
C PHE A 396 -23.13 -6.53 12.30
N GLY A 397 -22.64 -7.52 11.54
CA GLY A 397 -22.89 -8.95 11.80
C GLY A 397 -24.19 -9.51 11.18
N ASN A 398 -25.04 -8.69 10.57
CA ASN A 398 -26.26 -9.12 9.91
C ASN A 398 -26.14 -9.10 8.39
N ILE A 399 -26.46 -10.21 7.73
CA ILE A 399 -26.56 -10.27 6.27
C ILE A 399 -27.73 -9.39 5.83
N THR A 400 -27.44 -8.39 5.03
CA THR A 400 -28.37 -7.32 4.67
C THR A 400 -28.47 -7.19 3.16
N LYS A 401 -29.70 -7.19 2.62
CA LYS A 401 -29.99 -6.88 1.23
C LYS A 401 -29.81 -5.39 0.98
N ILE A 402 -29.30 -5.05 -0.20
CA ILE A 402 -29.07 -3.68 -0.64
C ILE A 402 -29.99 -3.43 -1.83
N ASP A 403 -30.88 -2.43 -1.72
CA ASP A 403 -31.87 -2.08 -2.75
C ASP A 403 -31.45 -0.89 -3.61
N LEU A 404 -30.37 -0.16 -3.22
CA LEU A 404 -29.81 0.92 -4.03
C LEU A 404 -29.05 0.38 -5.26
N GLU A 405 -28.81 1.23 -6.25
CA GLU A 405 -28.03 0.91 -7.45
C GLU A 405 -26.57 0.55 -7.08
N ILE A 406 -26.07 -0.58 -7.59
CA ILE A 406 -24.68 -1.04 -7.38
C ILE A 406 -23.97 -1.02 -8.73
N SER A 407 -22.85 -0.29 -8.82
CA SER A 407 -22.02 -0.25 -10.01
C SER A 407 -20.54 -0.33 -9.68
N GLN A 408 -19.74 -0.92 -10.58
CA GLN A 408 -18.29 -1.05 -10.43
C GLN A 408 -17.56 -0.30 -11.56
N PHE A 409 -16.44 0.33 -11.18
CA PHE A 409 -15.55 1.10 -12.04
C PHE A 409 -14.10 0.68 -11.84
N GLN A 410 -13.36 0.54 -12.95
CA GLN A 410 -11.98 0.09 -12.94
C GLN A 410 -11.01 1.29 -12.93
N LEU A 411 -11.00 2.02 -11.83
CA LEU A 411 -10.10 3.15 -11.62
C LEU A 411 -8.81 2.75 -10.87
N SER A 412 -8.30 1.52 -11.10
CA SER A 412 -7.09 1.01 -10.47
C SER A 412 -5.85 1.84 -10.82
N ASN A 413 -4.91 1.94 -9.89
CA ASN A 413 -3.56 2.49 -10.09
C ASN A 413 -2.51 1.38 -10.04
N HIS A 414 -2.83 0.22 -10.63
CA HIS A 414 -1.87 -0.83 -11.01
C HIS A 414 -1.86 -0.92 -12.52
N ALA A 415 -0.73 -1.23 -13.09
CA ALA A 415 -0.60 -1.48 -14.53
C ALA A 415 -1.41 -2.72 -14.93
N GLY A 416 -2.07 -2.66 -16.08
CA GLY A 416 -2.71 -3.81 -16.70
C GLY A 416 -1.70 -4.75 -17.35
N HIS A 417 -2.16 -5.92 -17.77
CA HIS A 417 -1.30 -6.96 -18.36
C HIS A 417 -0.39 -6.43 -19.48
N THR A 418 -0.97 -5.78 -20.49
CA THR A 418 -0.20 -5.24 -21.63
C THR A 418 0.81 -4.17 -21.17
N GLU A 419 0.44 -3.34 -20.19
CA GLU A 419 1.32 -2.31 -19.61
C GLU A 419 2.48 -2.93 -18.85
N LEU A 420 2.24 -4.01 -18.07
CA LEU A 420 3.29 -4.77 -17.37
C LEU A 420 4.27 -5.40 -18.36
N CYS A 421 3.78 -6.06 -19.40
CA CYS A 421 4.64 -6.66 -20.44
C CYS A 421 5.46 -5.59 -21.19
N ASN A 422 4.86 -4.48 -21.57
CA ASN A 422 5.55 -3.38 -22.24
C ASN A 422 6.61 -2.72 -21.32
N PHE A 423 6.30 -2.56 -20.04
CA PHE A 423 7.25 -2.04 -19.05
C PHE A 423 8.44 -2.98 -18.90
N ALA A 424 8.21 -4.29 -18.78
CA ALA A 424 9.27 -5.28 -18.69
C ALA A 424 10.18 -5.28 -19.95
N LYS A 425 9.58 -5.25 -21.15
CA LYS A 425 10.35 -5.16 -22.41
C LYS A 425 11.22 -3.91 -22.47
N ALA A 426 10.69 -2.77 -21.99
CA ALA A 426 11.41 -1.50 -21.97
C ALA A 426 12.51 -1.45 -20.90
N CYS A 427 12.42 -2.24 -19.82
CA CYS A 427 13.49 -2.43 -18.84
C CYS A 427 14.61 -3.35 -19.35
N ASN A 428 14.34 -4.14 -20.37
CA ASN A 428 15.29 -5.05 -21.04
C ASN A 428 16.09 -5.97 -20.08
N PRO A 429 15.44 -6.66 -19.12
CA PRO A 429 16.12 -7.50 -18.15
C PRO A 429 16.59 -8.82 -18.77
N LYS A 430 17.68 -9.41 -18.22
CA LYS A 430 18.09 -10.79 -18.50
C LYS A 430 17.21 -11.79 -17.76
N SER A 431 16.89 -11.49 -16.51
CA SER A 431 16.04 -12.31 -15.64
C SER A 431 14.90 -11.48 -15.02
N MET A 432 13.74 -12.10 -14.85
CA MET A 432 12.57 -11.46 -14.25
C MET A 432 11.94 -12.35 -13.17
N LEU A 433 11.59 -11.77 -12.02
CA LEU A 433 10.83 -12.43 -10.97
C LEU A 433 9.42 -11.83 -10.92
N LEU A 434 8.37 -12.66 -11.05
CA LEU A 434 6.97 -12.23 -11.00
C LEU A 434 6.40 -12.48 -9.61
N PHE A 435 6.00 -11.43 -8.91
CA PHE A 435 5.50 -11.51 -7.53
C PHE A 435 4.16 -10.77 -7.36
N HIS A 436 3.62 -10.75 -6.14
CA HIS A 436 2.40 -10.04 -5.73
C HIS A 436 1.14 -10.47 -6.51
N ALA A 437 1.09 -11.73 -6.93
CA ALA A 437 -0.04 -12.28 -7.65
C ALA A 437 -0.14 -13.81 -7.46
N PRO A 438 -1.35 -14.40 -7.56
CA PRO A 438 -1.52 -15.83 -7.61
C PRO A 438 -0.95 -16.41 -8.91
N GLU A 439 -0.79 -17.72 -8.93
CA GLU A 439 -0.14 -18.47 -10.00
C GLU A 439 -0.78 -18.20 -11.37
N ASP A 440 -2.10 -18.29 -11.46
CA ASP A 440 -2.86 -18.09 -12.69
C ASP A 440 -2.56 -16.76 -13.41
N ARG A 441 -2.28 -15.72 -12.67
CA ARG A 441 -1.94 -14.40 -13.24
C ARG A 441 -0.49 -14.30 -13.66
N ARG A 442 0.42 -14.91 -12.89
CA ARG A 442 1.85 -14.92 -13.21
C ARG A 442 2.12 -15.80 -14.44
N ASP A 443 1.41 -16.93 -14.56
CA ASP A 443 1.53 -17.87 -15.69
C ASP A 443 1.16 -17.23 -17.03
N VAL A 444 0.22 -16.30 -17.07
CA VAL A 444 -0.13 -15.59 -18.31
C VAL A 444 1.04 -14.73 -18.78
N ILE A 445 1.69 -13.96 -17.89
CA ILE A 445 2.88 -13.16 -18.22
C ILE A 445 4.05 -14.07 -18.58
N PHE A 446 4.25 -15.16 -17.82
CA PHE A 446 5.28 -16.17 -18.11
C PHE A 446 5.10 -16.76 -19.51
N SER A 447 3.87 -17.13 -19.89
CA SER A 447 3.57 -17.73 -21.19
C SER A 447 3.82 -16.77 -22.36
N GLU A 448 3.60 -15.47 -22.16
CA GLU A 448 3.81 -14.44 -23.18
C GLU A 448 5.29 -14.10 -23.33
N MET A 449 6.03 -13.93 -22.22
CA MET A 449 7.38 -13.36 -22.24
C MET A 449 8.50 -14.35 -21.97
N GLY A 450 8.22 -15.55 -21.48
CA GLY A 450 9.24 -16.53 -21.05
C GLY A 450 10.08 -17.13 -22.16
N LYS A 451 9.78 -16.82 -23.43
CA LYS A 451 10.64 -17.18 -24.57
C LYS A 451 11.76 -16.15 -24.83
N GLU A 452 11.60 -14.94 -24.34
CA GLU A 452 12.48 -13.80 -24.57
C GLU A 452 13.32 -13.48 -23.33
N ILE A 453 12.79 -13.75 -22.13
CA ILE A 453 13.38 -13.40 -20.84
C ILE A 453 13.34 -14.64 -19.95
N GLU A 454 14.40 -14.88 -19.17
CA GLU A 454 14.39 -15.89 -18.12
C GLU A 454 13.45 -15.44 -16.98
N ILE A 455 12.35 -16.19 -16.78
CA ILE A 455 11.33 -15.80 -15.78
C ILE A 455 11.30 -16.81 -14.62
N HIS A 456 11.40 -16.28 -13.41
CA HIS A 456 11.23 -17.02 -12.17
C HIS A 456 9.85 -16.71 -11.56
N LEU A 457 9.19 -17.74 -11.04
CA LEU A 457 7.91 -17.64 -10.34
C LEU A 457 8.14 -17.92 -8.83
N PRO A 458 8.39 -16.89 -8.03
CA PRO A 458 8.67 -17.05 -6.61
C PRO A 458 7.58 -17.83 -5.86
N VAL A 459 8.01 -18.67 -4.92
CA VAL A 459 7.17 -19.32 -3.93
C VAL A 459 7.67 -18.89 -2.55
N ASN A 460 6.77 -18.47 -1.68
CA ASN A 460 7.13 -18.05 -0.32
C ASN A 460 7.95 -19.13 0.39
N GLY A 461 9.02 -18.71 1.07
CA GLY A 461 9.92 -19.60 1.78
C GLY A 461 10.90 -20.40 0.93
N THR A 462 10.86 -20.27 -0.40
CA THR A 462 11.80 -20.95 -1.30
C THR A 462 12.78 -19.93 -1.91
N PRO A 463 14.10 -20.07 -1.69
CA PRO A 463 15.08 -19.14 -2.24
C PRO A 463 15.24 -19.33 -3.77
N ILE A 464 15.47 -18.22 -4.45
CA ILE A 464 15.84 -18.17 -5.88
C ILE A 464 17.25 -17.61 -5.98
N HIS A 465 18.12 -18.26 -6.71
CA HIS A 465 19.50 -17.82 -6.98
C HIS A 465 19.62 -17.41 -8.44
N ILE A 466 20.14 -16.21 -8.68
CA ILE A 466 20.50 -15.70 -10.00
C ILE A 466 22.02 -15.54 -10.01
N ASN A 467 22.67 -16.33 -10.85
CA ASN A 467 24.14 -16.33 -10.97
C ASN A 467 24.63 -15.09 -11.72
N SER A 468 25.91 -14.76 -11.50
CA SER A 468 26.59 -13.62 -12.14
C SER A 468 26.79 -13.84 -13.65
#